data_10285262da2706adb87e78071425c818
#
_entry.id   10285262da2706adb87e78071425c818
#
_cell.length_a   1.000
_cell.length_b   1.000
_cell.length_c   1.000
_cell.angle_alpha   90.00
_cell.angle_beta   90.00
_cell.angle_gamma   90.00
#
_symmetry.space_group_name_H-M   'P 1'
#
loop_
_entity.id
_entity.type
_entity.pdbx_description
1 polymer ?
#
loop_
_entity_poly.entity_id
_entity_poly.type
_entity_poly.pdbx_seq_one_letter_code
_entity_poly.pdbx_strand_id
1 'polypeptide(L)'
;MTRKAVRVLEECPVLAVPRTPAGDSLALEIAQAGADLTDKEIHFIDFAMSRDEEKRRQAHRRAAEAVRALLDRGTDVAMPVLGDVSLFASSAYVAQLLEEEGCRCVRVPGVPSFCAAAARLGRSLTEMDLPVHIVPAGGFPLEEALDLPGTKVLMKSGRAL
;
A
#
# COMPACT_ATOMS: atom_id res chain seq x y z
N MET A 1 -1.46 1.85 -12.78
CA MET A 1 -2.52 2.45 -11.94
C MET A 1 -3.90 2.23 -12.56
N THR A 2 -4.98 2.20 -11.73
CA THR A 2 -6.35 2.21 -12.26
C THR A 2 -6.76 3.65 -12.60
N ARG A 3 -7.69 3.80 -13.57
CA ARG A 3 -8.21 5.13 -13.93
C ARG A 3 -8.86 5.87 -12.75
N LYS A 4 -9.48 5.12 -11.82
CA LYS A 4 -10.03 5.71 -10.59
C LYS A 4 -8.93 6.28 -9.70
N ALA A 5 -7.80 5.57 -9.56
CA ALA A 5 -6.67 6.07 -8.78
C ALA A 5 -6.05 7.33 -9.41
N VAL A 6 -5.89 7.36 -10.73
CA VAL A 6 -5.43 8.56 -11.44
C VAL A 6 -6.34 9.75 -11.12
N ARG A 7 -7.65 9.60 -11.32
CA ARG A 7 -8.61 10.66 -11.07
C ARG A 7 -8.55 11.18 -9.63
N VAL A 8 -8.49 10.29 -8.64
CA VAL A 8 -8.41 10.70 -7.21
C VAL A 8 -7.13 11.46 -6.92
N LEU A 9 -5.99 11.04 -7.48
CA LEU A 9 -4.72 11.75 -7.33
C LEU A 9 -4.75 13.15 -7.97
N GLU A 10 -5.42 13.28 -9.11
CA GLU A 10 -5.59 14.56 -9.80
C GLU A 10 -6.63 15.48 -9.13
N GLU A 11 -7.67 14.93 -8.52
CA GLU A 11 -8.71 15.70 -7.81
C GLU A 11 -8.25 16.17 -6.42
N CYS A 12 -7.49 15.36 -5.67
CA CYS A 12 -7.02 15.72 -4.33
C CYS A 12 -5.90 16.76 -4.40
N PRO A 13 -6.03 17.90 -3.71
CA PRO A 13 -5.00 18.95 -3.73
C PRO A 13 -3.75 18.58 -2.91
N VAL A 14 -3.86 17.68 -1.94
CA VAL A 14 -2.79 17.30 -1.03
C VAL A 14 -2.51 15.81 -1.14
N LEU A 15 -1.22 15.44 -1.25
CA LEU A 15 -0.77 14.06 -1.26
C LEU A 15 0.07 13.76 -0.01
N ALA A 16 -0.35 12.75 0.76
CA ALA A 16 0.42 12.18 1.86
C ALA A 16 1.21 10.97 1.35
N VAL A 17 2.48 11.14 1.06
CA VAL A 17 3.29 10.19 0.31
C VAL A 17 4.18 9.37 1.23
N PRO A 18 4.02 8.03 1.29
CA PRO A 18 4.94 7.16 2.02
C PRO A 18 6.35 7.23 1.42
N ARG A 19 7.36 7.38 2.27
CA ARG A 19 8.76 7.30 1.84
C ARG A 19 9.55 6.28 2.65
N THR A 20 10.64 5.81 2.05
CA THR A 20 11.63 4.97 2.73
C THR A 20 12.52 5.80 3.67
N PRO A 21 13.28 5.17 4.61
CA PRO A 21 14.27 5.88 5.41
C PRO A 21 15.38 6.55 4.57
N ALA A 22 15.61 6.10 3.33
CA ALA A 22 16.53 6.74 2.38
C ALA A 22 15.95 8.00 1.72
N GLY A 23 14.65 8.28 1.94
CA GLY A 23 13.96 9.44 1.36
C GLY A 23 13.21 9.17 0.06
N ASP A 24 13.37 7.98 -0.53
CA ASP A 24 12.76 7.64 -1.82
C ASP A 24 11.29 7.19 -1.67
N SER A 25 10.49 7.43 -2.70
CA SER A 25 9.11 6.96 -2.78
C SER A 25 8.77 6.43 -4.16
N LEU A 26 8.89 5.11 -4.34
CA LEU A 26 8.46 4.46 -5.57
C LEU A 26 6.95 4.66 -5.84
N ALA A 27 6.13 4.83 -4.79
CA ALA A 27 4.72 5.13 -4.94
C ALA A 27 4.50 6.50 -5.61
N LEU A 28 5.32 7.50 -5.26
CA LEU A 28 5.28 8.82 -5.88
C LEU A 28 5.77 8.76 -7.33
N GLU A 29 6.88 8.09 -7.61
CA GLU A 29 7.41 7.93 -8.98
C GLU A 29 6.36 7.32 -9.92
N ILE A 30 5.69 6.25 -9.47
CA ILE A 30 4.61 5.61 -10.24
C ILE A 30 3.40 6.54 -10.41
N ALA A 31 3.06 7.31 -9.37
CA ALA A 31 1.97 8.26 -9.42
C ALA A 31 2.26 9.38 -10.43
N GLN A 32 3.46 9.98 -10.39
CA GLN A 32 3.92 11.01 -11.32
C GLN A 32 3.99 10.53 -12.79
N ALA A 33 4.32 9.25 -12.99
CA ALA A 33 4.35 8.67 -14.34
C ALA A 33 2.97 8.46 -14.95
N GLY A 34 1.89 8.50 -14.16
CA GLY A 34 0.56 8.15 -14.62
C GLY A 34 -0.56 9.15 -14.30
N ALA A 35 -0.27 10.23 -13.57
CA ALA A 35 -1.21 11.29 -13.20
C ALA A 35 -0.52 12.64 -13.24
N ASP A 36 -1.26 13.70 -13.52
CA ASP A 36 -0.76 15.08 -13.44
C ASP A 36 -0.76 15.54 -11.97
N LEU A 37 0.43 15.66 -11.41
CA LEU A 37 0.63 16.08 -10.03
C LEU A 37 1.33 17.44 -9.90
N THR A 38 1.32 18.26 -10.95
CA THR A 38 2.09 19.51 -11.05
C THR A 38 1.73 20.52 -9.95
N ASP A 39 0.43 20.64 -9.63
CA ASP A 39 -0.07 21.62 -8.66
C ASP A 39 -0.40 21.00 -7.29
N LYS A 40 0.18 19.81 -6.97
CA LYS A 40 -0.14 19.12 -5.73
C LYS A 40 0.83 19.48 -4.61
N GLU A 41 0.29 19.72 -3.42
CA GLU A 41 1.07 19.83 -2.20
C GLU A 41 1.46 18.42 -1.73
N ILE A 42 2.77 18.12 -1.70
CA ILE A 42 3.28 16.78 -1.37
C ILE A 42 3.86 16.80 0.04
N HIS A 43 3.30 15.96 0.91
CA HIS A 43 3.80 15.71 2.27
C HIS A 43 4.34 14.30 2.39
N PHE A 44 5.58 14.15 2.78
CA PHE A 44 6.18 12.84 3.00
C PHE A 44 5.83 12.30 4.38
N ILE A 45 5.40 11.03 4.40
CA ILE A 45 5.03 10.30 5.61
C ILE A 45 6.03 9.16 5.83
N ASP A 46 6.65 9.17 7.00
CA ASP A 46 7.64 8.16 7.37
C ASP A 46 6.98 6.92 7.98
N PHE A 47 7.23 5.76 7.39
CA PHE A 47 6.83 4.47 7.95
C PHE A 47 8.06 3.70 8.46
N ALA A 48 8.04 3.33 9.74
CA ALA A 48 9.10 2.51 10.29
C ALA A 48 8.99 1.07 9.77
N MET A 49 10.02 0.62 9.06
CA MET A 49 10.20 -0.78 8.64
C MET A 49 10.80 -1.59 9.80
N SER A 50 10.06 -1.75 10.90
CA SER A 50 10.53 -2.46 12.10
C SER A 50 9.81 -3.81 12.26
N ARG A 51 10.55 -4.83 12.77
CA ARG A 51 9.95 -6.09 13.24
C ARG A 51 9.29 -5.94 14.61
N ASP A 52 9.66 -4.91 15.36
CA ASP A 52 9.08 -4.56 16.64
C ASP A 52 7.65 -4.02 16.43
N GLU A 53 6.68 -4.70 17.03
CA GLU A 53 5.27 -4.37 16.86
C GLU A 53 4.91 -3.01 17.45
N GLU A 54 5.48 -2.68 18.63
CA GLU A 54 5.20 -1.40 19.29
C GLU A 54 5.76 -0.23 18.48
N LYS A 55 6.97 -0.36 17.92
CA LYS A 55 7.55 0.65 17.02
C LYS A 55 6.73 0.83 15.75
N ARG A 56 6.18 -0.25 15.17
CA ARG A 56 5.27 -0.16 14.02
C ARG A 56 3.99 0.58 14.39
N ARG A 57 3.39 0.24 15.54
CA ARG A 57 2.15 0.86 16.02
C ARG A 57 2.33 2.37 16.25
N GLN A 58 3.44 2.77 16.87
CA GLN A 58 3.79 4.16 17.07
C GLN A 58 4.01 4.89 15.74
N ALA A 59 4.65 4.24 14.76
CA ALA A 59 4.85 4.83 13.43
C ALA A 59 3.51 5.04 12.70
N HIS A 60 2.58 4.09 12.80
CA HIS A 60 1.24 4.23 12.22
C HIS A 60 0.45 5.38 12.89
N ARG A 61 0.53 5.55 14.22
CA ARG A 61 -0.09 6.68 14.92
C ARG A 61 0.47 8.02 14.46
N ARG A 62 1.81 8.17 14.41
CA ARG A 62 2.44 9.41 13.91
C ARG A 62 2.04 9.70 12.46
N ALA A 63 1.95 8.67 11.63
CA ALA A 63 1.50 8.82 10.26
C ALA A 63 0.03 9.28 10.19
N ALA A 64 -0.85 8.72 11.02
CA ALA A 64 -2.24 9.14 11.12
C ALA A 64 -2.37 10.58 11.64
N GLU A 65 -1.63 10.96 12.69
CA GLU A 65 -1.56 12.32 13.22
C GLU A 65 -1.11 13.33 12.15
N ALA A 66 -0.09 12.98 11.36
CA ALA A 66 0.39 13.83 10.27
C ALA A 66 -0.67 14.03 9.18
N VAL A 67 -1.36 12.95 8.79
CA VAL A 67 -2.46 13.04 7.81
C VAL A 67 -3.65 13.80 8.40
N ARG A 68 -3.98 13.59 9.68
CA ARG A 68 -5.05 14.32 10.38
C ARG A 68 -4.81 15.82 10.37
N ALA A 69 -3.58 16.26 10.65
CA ALA A 69 -3.22 17.68 10.61
C ALA A 69 -3.43 18.31 9.22
N LEU A 70 -3.29 17.54 8.15
CA LEU A 70 -3.61 18.00 6.79
C LEU A 70 -5.12 18.08 6.57
N LEU A 71 -5.87 17.08 7.02
CA LEU A 71 -7.34 17.05 6.93
C LEU A 71 -8.00 18.18 7.72
N ASP A 72 -7.45 18.55 8.87
CA ASP A 72 -7.94 19.65 9.72
C ASP A 72 -7.84 21.03 9.03
N ARG A 73 -7.09 21.13 7.93
CA ARG A 73 -7.05 22.31 7.06
C ARG A 73 -8.30 22.42 6.16
N GLY A 74 -9.22 21.45 6.22
CA GLY A 74 -10.46 21.42 5.44
C GLY A 74 -10.25 20.99 3.98
N THR A 75 -9.19 20.22 3.70
CA THR A 75 -8.87 19.74 2.35
C THR A 75 -8.86 18.22 2.31
N ASP A 76 -9.15 17.65 1.14
CA ASP A 76 -9.00 16.23 0.88
C ASP A 76 -7.52 15.84 0.73
N VAL A 77 -7.17 14.68 1.26
CA VAL A 77 -5.81 14.13 1.21
C VAL A 77 -5.82 12.76 0.55
N ALA A 78 -5.00 12.56 -0.48
CA ALA A 78 -4.78 11.24 -1.07
C ALA A 78 -3.45 10.65 -0.63
N MET A 79 -3.45 9.35 -0.28
CA MET A 79 -2.25 8.61 0.07
C MET A 79 -1.97 7.53 -1.00
N PRO A 80 -1.02 7.74 -1.91
CA PRO A 80 -0.63 6.72 -2.88
C PRO A 80 0.10 5.56 -2.21
N VAL A 81 -0.23 4.34 -2.61
CA VAL A 81 0.40 3.11 -2.11
C VAL A 81 0.75 2.17 -3.25
N LEU A 82 1.75 1.31 -3.04
CA LEU A 82 2.15 0.31 -4.02
C LEU A 82 1.17 -0.87 -4.05
N GLY A 83 0.79 -1.31 -5.24
CA GLY A 83 -0.07 -2.46 -5.43
C GLY A 83 -1.53 -2.16 -5.15
N ASP A 84 -2.13 -2.86 -4.19
CA ASP A 84 -3.51 -2.68 -3.75
C ASP A 84 -3.59 -2.27 -2.28
N VAL A 85 -4.50 -1.36 -1.96
CA VAL A 85 -4.67 -0.77 -0.61
C VAL A 85 -5.16 -1.78 0.43
N SER A 86 -5.75 -2.90 0.01
CA SER A 86 -6.27 -3.95 0.90
C SER A 86 -5.25 -5.05 1.19
N LEU A 87 -4.07 -5.04 0.52
CA LEU A 87 -3.13 -6.14 0.59
C LEU A 87 -1.78 -5.71 1.16
N PHE A 88 -1.53 -6.01 2.44
CA PHE A 88 -0.29 -5.70 3.18
C PHE A 88 0.11 -4.21 3.13
N ALA A 89 -0.84 -3.30 2.98
CA ALA A 89 -0.60 -1.88 2.89
C ALA A 89 -0.57 -1.22 4.28
N SER A 90 0.50 -0.50 4.61
CA SER A 90 0.60 0.26 5.87
C SER A 90 -0.45 1.38 5.96
N SER A 91 -0.90 1.91 4.82
CA SER A 91 -1.99 2.88 4.75
C SER A 91 -3.33 2.36 5.31
N ALA A 92 -3.54 1.03 5.35
CA ALA A 92 -4.75 0.46 5.95
C ALA A 92 -4.84 0.76 7.45
N TYR A 93 -3.71 0.70 8.17
CA TYR A 93 -3.65 1.04 9.60
C TYR A 93 -3.85 2.54 9.84
N VAL A 94 -3.30 3.39 8.97
CA VAL A 94 -3.52 4.85 9.03
C VAL A 94 -4.99 5.17 8.79
N ALA A 95 -5.60 4.57 7.77
CA ALA A 95 -7.01 4.77 7.47
C ALA A 95 -7.91 4.31 8.62
N GLN A 96 -7.61 3.18 9.27
CA GLN A 96 -8.35 2.69 10.42
C GLN A 96 -8.29 3.70 11.59
N LEU A 97 -7.11 4.20 11.94
CA LEU A 97 -6.94 5.19 13.01
C LEU A 97 -7.72 6.48 12.71
N LEU A 98 -7.69 6.96 11.47
CA LEU A 98 -8.43 8.14 11.05
C LEU A 98 -9.96 7.91 11.08
N GLU A 99 -10.43 6.71 10.72
CA GLU A 99 -11.84 6.33 10.81
C GLU A 99 -12.34 6.26 12.26
N GLU A 100 -11.51 5.78 13.19
CA GLU A 100 -11.78 5.79 14.63
C GLU A 100 -11.95 7.21 15.17
N GLU A 101 -11.29 8.20 14.56
CA GLU A 101 -11.42 9.62 14.84
C GLU A 101 -12.56 10.33 14.05
N GLY A 102 -13.38 9.56 13.31
CA GLY A 102 -14.51 10.08 12.57
C GLY A 102 -14.21 10.60 11.16
N CYS A 103 -12.99 10.42 10.65
CA CYS A 103 -12.66 10.80 9.28
C CYS A 103 -13.27 9.80 8.28
N ARG A 104 -13.75 10.32 7.15
CA ARG A 104 -14.21 9.47 6.04
C ARG A 104 -13.03 9.03 5.19
N CYS A 105 -12.71 7.74 5.18
CA CYS A 105 -11.68 7.15 4.34
C CYS A 105 -12.26 6.37 3.16
N VAL A 106 -11.77 6.65 1.95
CA VAL A 106 -12.17 5.95 0.73
C VAL A 106 -10.99 5.13 0.21
N ARG A 107 -11.20 3.83 0.09
CA ARG A 107 -10.19 2.91 -0.45
C ARG A 107 -10.39 2.75 -1.96
N VAL A 108 -9.36 3.12 -2.72
CA VAL A 108 -9.36 2.99 -4.18
C VAL A 108 -8.55 1.74 -4.54
N PRO A 109 -9.16 0.72 -5.17
CA PRO A 109 -8.46 -0.52 -5.48
C PRO A 109 -7.35 -0.30 -6.50
N GLY A 110 -6.29 -1.05 -6.32
CA GLY A 110 -5.12 -1.06 -7.20
C GLY A 110 -4.95 -2.40 -7.94
N VAL A 111 -3.73 -2.66 -8.40
CA VAL A 111 -3.34 -3.92 -9.02
C VAL A 111 -2.23 -4.52 -8.18
N PRO A 112 -2.46 -5.66 -7.51
CA PRO A 112 -1.41 -6.34 -6.75
C PRO A 112 -0.21 -6.70 -7.62
N SER A 113 1.00 -6.64 -7.07
CA SER A 113 2.24 -6.88 -7.80
C SER A 113 2.30 -8.27 -8.46
N PHE A 114 1.78 -9.29 -7.79
CA PHE A 114 1.74 -10.65 -8.33
C PHE A 114 0.77 -10.78 -9.51
N CYS A 115 -0.35 -10.05 -9.53
CA CYS A 115 -1.24 -10.00 -10.69
C CYS A 115 -0.55 -9.31 -11.88
N ALA A 116 0.14 -8.20 -11.62
CA ALA A 116 0.90 -7.50 -12.65
C ALA A 116 2.07 -8.37 -13.20
N ALA A 117 2.77 -9.10 -12.32
CA ALA A 117 3.82 -10.01 -12.71
C ALA A 117 3.30 -11.17 -13.57
N ALA A 118 2.19 -11.81 -13.16
CA ALA A 118 1.56 -12.88 -13.93
C ALA A 118 1.15 -12.42 -15.33
N ALA A 119 0.50 -11.26 -15.42
CA ALA A 119 0.13 -10.67 -16.71
C ALA A 119 1.35 -10.39 -17.61
N ARG A 120 2.45 -9.86 -17.04
CA ARG A 120 3.68 -9.58 -17.79
C ARG A 120 4.36 -10.87 -18.27
N LEU A 121 4.24 -11.96 -17.51
CA LEU A 121 4.78 -13.27 -17.88
C LEU A 121 3.86 -14.03 -18.84
N GLY A 122 2.68 -13.51 -19.16
CA GLY A 122 1.68 -14.18 -19.98
C GLY A 122 1.16 -15.47 -19.34
N ARG A 123 1.09 -15.52 -18.00
CA ARG A 123 0.65 -16.70 -17.25
C ARG A 123 -0.53 -16.39 -16.34
N SER A 124 -1.42 -17.35 -16.19
CA SER A 124 -2.43 -17.33 -15.15
C SER A 124 -1.81 -17.67 -13.79
N LEU A 125 -2.31 -17.05 -12.72
CA LEU A 125 -1.93 -17.38 -11.34
C LEU A 125 -2.55 -18.71 -10.90
N THR A 126 -3.71 -19.06 -11.45
CA THR A 126 -4.40 -20.29 -11.11
C THR A 126 -5.23 -20.77 -12.30
N GLU A 127 -5.61 -22.02 -12.26
CA GLU A 127 -6.47 -22.67 -13.25
C GLU A 127 -7.69 -23.24 -12.53
N MET A 128 -8.90 -23.03 -13.12
CA MET A 128 -10.17 -23.61 -12.66
C MET A 128 -10.36 -23.52 -11.13
N ASP A 129 -10.30 -24.68 -10.46
CA ASP A 129 -10.63 -24.85 -9.05
C ASP A 129 -9.40 -24.82 -8.12
N LEU A 130 -8.21 -24.54 -8.65
CA LEU A 130 -7.01 -24.51 -7.82
C LEU A 130 -6.95 -23.23 -6.97
N PRO A 131 -6.69 -23.33 -5.66
CA PRO A 131 -6.60 -22.19 -4.77
C PRO A 131 -5.33 -21.36 -5.03
N VAL A 132 -5.38 -20.08 -4.65
CA VAL A 132 -4.21 -19.19 -4.59
C VAL A 132 -3.99 -18.76 -3.15
N HIS A 133 -2.81 -19.06 -2.62
CA HIS A 133 -2.40 -18.69 -1.25
C HIS A 133 -1.45 -17.49 -1.32
N ILE A 134 -1.79 -16.40 -0.64
CA ILE A 134 -0.95 -15.20 -0.55
C ILE A 134 -0.31 -15.18 0.83
N VAL A 135 0.99 -15.45 0.89
CA VAL A 135 1.72 -15.74 2.11
C VAL A 135 2.81 -14.70 2.36
N PRO A 136 2.86 -14.05 3.53
CA PRO A 136 3.98 -13.20 3.91
C PRO A 136 5.17 -14.09 4.32
N ALA A 137 6.21 -14.16 3.47
CA ALA A 137 7.33 -15.08 3.65
C ALA A 137 8.15 -14.89 4.95
N GLY A 138 8.01 -13.76 5.64
CA GLY A 138 8.68 -13.52 6.92
C GLY A 138 7.80 -13.70 8.17
N GLY A 139 6.54 -14.10 8.03
CA GLY A 139 5.57 -14.15 9.13
C GLY A 139 4.75 -15.44 9.23
N PHE A 140 4.90 -16.34 8.25
CA PHE A 140 4.23 -17.64 8.24
C PHE A 140 5.26 -18.73 7.93
N PRO A 141 5.15 -19.94 8.52
CA PRO A 141 6.05 -21.05 8.21
C PRO A 141 6.01 -21.39 6.73
N LEU A 142 7.13 -21.20 6.05
CA LEU A 142 7.20 -21.36 4.59
C LEU A 142 6.92 -22.80 4.15
N GLU A 143 7.42 -23.77 4.92
CA GLU A 143 7.21 -25.20 4.66
C GLU A 143 5.73 -25.55 4.66
N GLU A 144 4.98 -25.10 5.68
CA GLU A 144 3.53 -25.31 5.75
C GLU A 144 2.80 -24.66 4.57
N ALA A 145 3.26 -23.46 4.15
CA ALA A 145 2.67 -22.80 2.98
C ALA A 145 2.92 -23.57 1.69
N LEU A 146 4.09 -24.17 1.53
CA LEU A 146 4.46 -24.90 0.32
C LEU A 146 3.69 -26.24 0.18
N ASP A 147 3.28 -26.84 1.28
CA ASP A 147 2.51 -28.08 1.30
C ASP A 147 1.03 -27.90 0.93
N LEU A 148 0.51 -26.68 0.95
CA LEU A 148 -0.86 -26.41 0.53
C LEU A 148 -1.07 -26.68 -0.96
N PRO A 149 -2.23 -27.17 -1.40
CA PRO A 149 -2.52 -27.35 -2.82
C PRO A 149 -2.65 -26.00 -3.55
N GLY A 150 -2.32 -25.96 -4.85
CA GLY A 150 -2.51 -24.78 -5.68
C GLY A 150 -1.31 -23.83 -5.71
N THR A 151 -1.54 -22.61 -6.16
CA THR A 151 -0.49 -21.58 -6.36
C THR A 151 -0.16 -20.86 -5.07
N LYS A 152 1.13 -20.64 -4.83
CA LYS A 152 1.64 -19.85 -3.72
C LYS A 152 2.27 -18.55 -4.23
N VAL A 153 1.81 -17.44 -3.68
CA VAL A 153 2.37 -16.10 -3.88
C VAL A 153 3.12 -15.71 -2.62
N LEU A 154 4.45 -15.78 -2.66
CA LEU A 154 5.29 -15.41 -1.53
C LEU A 154 5.55 -13.90 -1.56
N MET A 155 4.89 -13.18 -0.68
CA MET A 155 5.01 -11.73 -0.54
C MET A 155 6.04 -11.35 0.52
N LYS A 156 6.66 -10.17 0.37
CA LYS A 156 7.65 -9.65 1.33
C LYS A 156 8.81 -10.62 1.59
N SER A 157 9.20 -11.39 0.58
CA SER A 157 10.26 -12.39 0.66
C SER A 157 11.63 -11.74 0.94
N GLY A 158 11.93 -10.59 0.34
CA GLY A 158 13.14 -9.81 0.60
C GLY A 158 14.40 -10.66 0.78
N ARG A 159 14.94 -10.72 2.01
CA ARG A 159 16.11 -11.52 2.39
C ARG A 159 15.74 -12.90 2.95
N ALA A 160 14.49 -13.31 2.88
CA ALA A 160 13.98 -14.56 3.46
C ALA A 160 13.96 -15.74 2.48
N LEU A 161 14.43 -15.54 1.25
CA LEU A 161 14.61 -16.56 0.20
C LEU A 161 16.08 -16.69 -0.13
#